data_c689ff57522c8c5a6bd509d9d116e5c6
#
_entry.id   c689ff57522c8c5a6bd509d9d116e5c6
#
_cell.length_a   1.000
_cell.length_b   1.000
_cell.length_c   1.000
_cell.angle_alpha   90.00
_cell.angle_beta   90.00
_cell.angle_gamma   90.00
#
_symmetry.space_group_name_H-M   'P 1'
#
loop_
_entity.id
_entity.type
_entity.pdbx_description
1 polymer ?
#
loop_
_entity_poly.entity_id
_entity_poly.type
_entity_poly.pdbx_seq_one_letter_code
_entity_poly.pdbx_strand_id
1 'polypeptide(L)'
;MAHRLGLATVMSLVLWASCSLPRPDVGLTISGTTVPSSREGSCHDGGCGGGACPAPVAPLTIVRTTTPVRFDFVVGSEVNQIHGAIWQGETMAAKAIEQFTLVDGARSYMTTELKPGGRYYMIVLIYWSRLLDRGDSSCAFLIEIASQ
;
A
#
# COMPACT_ATOMS: atom_id res chain seq x y z
N MET A 1 13.49 51.35 -15.70
CA MET A 1 14.01 50.33 -14.74
C MET A 1 12.87 49.60 -14.05
N ALA A 2 12.14 48.73 -14.73
CA ALA A 2 10.98 48.04 -14.10
C ALA A 2 10.60 46.73 -14.79
N HIS A 3 11.56 45.81 -15.04
CA HIS A 3 11.23 44.49 -15.65
C HIS A 3 12.03 43.29 -15.11
N ARG A 4 12.57 43.35 -13.91
CA ARG A 4 13.34 42.22 -13.37
C ARG A 4 12.76 41.55 -12.11
N LEU A 5 11.60 41.96 -11.59
CA LEU A 5 11.01 41.41 -10.37
C LEU A 5 9.93 40.33 -10.61
N GLY A 6 9.49 40.10 -11.84
CA GLY A 6 8.40 39.18 -12.13
C GLY A 6 8.80 37.69 -12.26
N LEU A 7 10.07 37.42 -12.61
CA LEU A 7 10.48 36.03 -12.93
C LEU A 7 10.82 35.17 -11.69
N ALA A 8 11.34 35.81 -10.64
CA ALA A 8 11.77 35.12 -9.44
C ALA A 8 10.57 34.60 -8.60
N THR A 9 9.46 35.34 -8.61
CA THR A 9 8.27 34.98 -7.80
C THR A 9 7.49 33.82 -8.39
N VAL A 10 7.46 33.68 -9.72
CA VAL A 10 6.77 32.56 -10.38
C VAL A 10 7.51 31.24 -10.17
N MET A 11 8.84 31.27 -10.17
CA MET A 11 9.66 30.06 -9.97
C MET A 11 9.58 29.52 -8.54
N SER A 12 9.43 30.39 -7.54
CA SER A 12 9.24 29.96 -6.14
C SER A 12 7.89 29.29 -5.90
N LEU A 13 6.83 29.70 -6.56
CA LEU A 13 5.50 29.10 -6.41
C LEU A 13 5.41 27.69 -7.00
N VAL A 14 6.15 27.39 -8.06
CA VAL A 14 6.18 26.05 -8.67
C VAL A 14 6.93 25.05 -7.79
N LEU A 15 7.96 25.47 -7.08
CA LEU A 15 8.73 24.61 -6.17
C LEU A 15 7.94 24.22 -4.89
N TRP A 16 6.99 25.04 -4.45
CA TRP A 16 6.17 24.74 -3.28
C TRP A 16 5.01 23.79 -3.60
N ALA A 17 4.53 23.75 -4.84
CA ALA A 17 3.46 22.86 -5.26
C ALA A 17 3.91 21.39 -5.36
N SER A 18 5.20 21.12 -5.57
CA SER A 18 5.71 19.76 -5.70
C SER A 18 5.89 19.01 -4.36
N CYS A 19 5.92 19.70 -3.24
CA CYS A 19 6.05 19.08 -1.91
C CYS A 19 4.73 18.59 -1.29
N SER A 20 3.59 18.77 -1.95
CA SER A 20 2.27 18.49 -1.39
C SER A 20 1.45 17.42 -2.11
N LEU A 21 2.03 16.72 -3.08
CA LEU A 21 1.30 15.64 -3.75
C LEU A 21 1.09 14.47 -2.76
N PRO A 22 -0.15 13.99 -2.62
CA PRO A 22 -0.44 12.88 -1.74
C PRO A 22 0.38 11.65 -2.16
N ARG A 23 0.89 10.93 -1.17
CA ARG A 23 1.62 9.68 -1.40
C ARG A 23 0.67 8.63 -1.96
N PRO A 24 1.15 7.76 -2.86
CA PRO A 24 0.35 6.65 -3.35
C PRO A 24 -0.15 5.78 -2.21
N ASP A 25 -1.36 5.31 -2.35
CA ASP A 25 -2.01 4.40 -1.40
C ASP A 25 -2.34 3.08 -2.09
N VAL A 26 -2.65 2.06 -1.30
CA VAL A 26 -3.02 0.73 -1.79
C VAL A 26 -4.46 0.45 -1.43
N GLY A 27 -5.30 0.25 -2.43
CA GLY A 27 -6.59 -0.39 -2.25
C GLY A 27 -6.47 -1.89 -2.46
N LEU A 28 -7.24 -2.67 -1.71
CA LEU A 28 -7.34 -4.11 -1.85
C LEU A 28 -8.79 -4.53 -2.03
N THR A 29 -9.03 -5.38 -3.03
CA THR A 29 -10.32 -6.03 -3.25
C THR A 29 -10.12 -7.54 -3.30
N ILE A 30 -10.96 -8.28 -2.61
CA ILE A 30 -10.97 -9.75 -2.60
C ILE A 30 -12.39 -10.21 -2.96
N SER A 31 -12.54 -10.90 -4.09
CA SER A 31 -13.84 -11.39 -4.58
C SER A 31 -14.93 -10.30 -4.58
N GLY A 32 -14.59 -9.08 -5.01
CA GLY A 32 -15.48 -7.93 -5.04
C GLY A 32 -15.68 -7.22 -3.70
N THR A 33 -15.14 -7.72 -2.61
CA THR A 33 -15.18 -7.07 -1.29
C THR A 33 -13.97 -6.14 -1.13
N THR A 34 -14.21 -4.85 -0.94
CA THR A 34 -13.15 -3.89 -0.61
C THR A 34 -12.71 -4.08 0.83
N VAL A 35 -11.41 -4.23 1.03
CA VAL A 35 -10.78 -4.40 2.34
C VAL A 35 -10.15 -3.08 2.76
N PRO A 36 -10.63 -2.43 3.82
CA PRO A 36 -10.03 -1.21 4.31
C PRO A 36 -8.62 -1.47 4.87
N SER A 37 -7.72 -0.53 4.60
CA SER A 37 -6.34 -0.59 5.06
C SER A 37 -6.09 0.28 6.29
N SER A 38 -5.02 -0.05 7.01
CA SER A 38 -4.34 0.84 7.93
C SER A 38 -2.97 1.18 7.33
N ARG A 39 -2.64 2.46 7.26
CA ARG A 39 -1.32 2.89 6.77
C ARG A 39 -0.27 2.71 7.87
N GLU A 40 0.77 1.93 7.60
CA GLU A 40 1.82 1.65 8.58
C GLU A 40 3.02 2.60 8.49
N GLY A 41 3.38 3.01 7.28
CA GLY A 41 4.54 3.89 7.10
C GLY A 41 4.76 4.30 5.66
N SER A 42 5.68 5.24 5.47
CA SER A 42 6.15 5.61 4.13
C SER A 42 7.52 6.25 4.21
N CYS A 43 8.38 5.92 3.25
CA CYS A 43 9.67 6.54 3.03
C CYS A 43 9.67 7.32 1.71
N HIS A 44 10.43 8.43 1.67
CA HIS A 44 10.42 9.37 0.57
C HIS A 44 11.79 10.03 0.46
N ASP A 45 12.44 9.93 -0.68
CA ASP A 45 13.75 10.53 -1.00
C ASP A 45 14.79 10.46 0.13
N GLY A 46 14.92 9.28 0.77
CA GLY A 46 15.87 9.05 1.85
C GLY A 46 15.44 9.57 3.22
N GLY A 47 14.26 10.15 3.34
CA GLY A 47 13.63 10.51 4.61
C GLY A 47 12.49 9.55 4.94
N CYS A 48 12.65 8.73 5.98
CA CYS A 48 11.53 7.95 6.52
C CYS A 48 10.75 8.83 7.50
N GLY A 49 9.60 9.33 7.10
CA GLY A 49 8.63 9.97 7.98
C GLY A 49 7.85 8.89 8.74
N GLY A 50 8.48 8.29 9.71
CA GLY A 50 7.89 7.28 10.54
C GLY A 50 8.59 7.28 11.87
N GLY A 51 8.12 8.12 12.78
CA GLY A 51 8.13 7.69 14.17
C GLY A 51 7.33 6.39 14.22
N ALA A 52 7.76 5.42 15.01
CA ALA A 52 6.98 4.25 15.35
C ALA A 52 5.70 4.68 16.08
N CYS A 53 4.74 5.22 15.34
CA CYS A 53 3.38 5.21 15.79
C CYS A 53 2.95 3.74 15.70
N PRO A 54 2.42 3.15 16.77
CA PRO A 54 1.74 1.89 16.64
C PRO A 54 0.71 2.10 15.54
N ALA A 55 0.89 1.37 14.43
CA ALA A 55 -0.06 1.47 13.33
C ALA A 55 -1.46 1.22 13.89
N PRO A 56 -2.45 2.05 13.55
CA PRO A 56 -3.80 1.75 13.95
C PRO A 56 -4.14 0.36 13.44
N VAL A 57 -4.72 -0.49 14.29
CA VAL A 57 -5.08 -1.85 13.94
C VAL A 57 -5.98 -1.80 12.70
N ALA A 58 -5.60 -2.49 11.64
CA ALA A 58 -6.41 -2.58 10.44
C ALA A 58 -7.79 -3.17 10.81
N PRO A 59 -8.90 -2.60 10.33
CA PRO A 59 -10.22 -3.12 10.64
C PRO A 59 -10.37 -4.53 10.04
N LEU A 60 -10.93 -5.46 10.86
CA LEU A 60 -11.19 -6.82 10.39
C LEU A 60 -12.28 -6.81 9.32
N THR A 61 -11.97 -7.39 8.18
CA THR A 61 -12.92 -7.57 7.07
C THR A 61 -13.19 -9.04 6.85
N ILE A 62 -14.45 -9.43 6.93
CA ILE A 62 -14.89 -10.80 6.63
C ILE A 62 -15.13 -10.91 5.12
N VAL A 63 -14.40 -11.83 4.48
CA VAL A 63 -14.46 -12.06 3.04
C VAL A 63 -15.01 -13.43 2.76
N ARG A 64 -16.05 -13.50 1.93
CA ARG A 64 -16.60 -14.76 1.41
C ARG A 64 -15.98 -15.06 0.06
N THR A 65 -15.16 -16.08 0.00
CA THR A 65 -14.47 -16.48 -1.23
C THR A 65 -14.15 -17.98 -1.21
N THR A 66 -13.83 -18.51 -2.39
CA THR A 66 -13.33 -19.88 -2.56
C THR A 66 -11.83 -19.88 -2.78
N THR A 67 -11.19 -21.01 -2.52
CA THR A 67 -9.77 -21.24 -2.86
C THR A 67 -9.64 -21.58 -4.35
N PRO A 68 -8.70 -21.02 -5.11
CA PRO A 68 -7.69 -20.05 -4.67
C PRO A 68 -8.27 -18.65 -4.40
N VAL A 69 -7.74 -17.96 -3.40
CA VAL A 69 -8.14 -16.58 -3.07
C VAL A 69 -7.38 -15.62 -3.97
N ARG A 70 -8.12 -14.72 -4.64
CA ARG A 70 -7.55 -13.70 -5.51
C ARG A 70 -7.58 -12.34 -4.82
N PHE A 71 -6.43 -11.71 -4.79
CA PHE A 71 -6.23 -10.32 -4.39
C PHE A 71 -6.12 -9.44 -5.63
N ASP A 72 -6.90 -8.38 -5.70
CA ASP A 72 -6.79 -7.34 -6.72
C ASP A 72 -6.39 -6.02 -6.05
N PHE A 73 -5.21 -5.51 -6.41
CA PHE A 73 -4.64 -4.29 -5.86
C PHE A 73 -5.01 -3.09 -6.73
N VAL A 74 -5.59 -2.08 -6.09
CA VAL A 74 -5.90 -0.79 -6.72
C VAL A 74 -4.82 0.20 -6.32
N VAL A 75 -3.95 0.53 -7.25
CA VAL A 75 -2.81 1.45 -7.05
C VAL A 75 -2.67 2.39 -8.24
N GLY A 76 -2.04 3.55 -8.02
CA GLY A 76 -1.75 4.51 -9.09
C GLY A 76 -0.76 3.96 -10.13
N SER A 77 -0.73 4.60 -11.30
CA SER A 77 0.17 4.23 -12.41
C SER A 77 1.66 4.44 -12.07
N GLU A 78 1.95 5.29 -11.08
CA GLU A 78 3.29 5.54 -10.56
C GLU A 78 3.88 4.37 -9.77
N VAL A 79 3.06 3.39 -9.37
CA VAL A 79 3.52 2.21 -8.63
C VAL A 79 4.14 1.20 -9.58
N ASN A 80 5.40 0.89 -9.37
CA ASN A 80 6.20 -0.01 -10.22
C ASN A 80 6.29 -1.41 -9.64
N GLN A 81 6.19 -1.55 -8.32
CA GLN A 81 6.36 -2.83 -7.65
C GLN A 81 5.48 -2.92 -6.42
N ILE A 82 4.92 -4.11 -6.18
CA ILE A 82 4.11 -4.42 -5.01
C ILE A 82 4.72 -5.65 -4.34
N HIS A 83 5.06 -5.54 -3.06
CA HIS A 83 5.45 -6.67 -2.22
C HIS A 83 4.36 -6.94 -1.21
N GLY A 84 4.05 -8.21 -0.99
CA GLY A 84 3.12 -8.61 0.03
C GLY A 84 3.70 -9.71 0.92
N ALA A 85 3.32 -9.68 2.19
CA ALA A 85 3.58 -10.76 3.12
C ALA A 85 2.32 -11.02 3.95
N ILE A 86 2.01 -12.29 4.18
CA ILE A 86 0.80 -12.76 4.84
C ILE A 86 1.18 -13.60 6.05
N TRP A 87 0.57 -13.32 7.18
CA TRP A 87 0.69 -14.08 8.43
C TRP A 87 -0.66 -14.66 8.82
N GLN A 88 -0.64 -15.83 9.41
CA GLN A 88 -1.84 -16.37 10.06
C GLN A 88 -2.03 -15.68 11.41
N GLY A 89 -3.26 -15.24 11.70
CA GLY A 89 -3.61 -14.50 12.90
C GLY A 89 -3.82 -13.01 12.65
N GLU A 90 -3.69 -12.20 13.69
CA GLU A 90 -4.01 -10.76 13.66
C GLU A 90 -2.77 -9.86 13.71
N THR A 91 -1.59 -10.44 13.74
CA THR A 91 -0.32 -9.71 13.86
C THR A 91 0.79 -10.39 13.07
N MET A 92 1.90 -9.70 12.88
CA MET A 92 3.15 -10.28 12.37
C MET A 92 3.78 -11.19 13.43
N ALA A 93 3.25 -12.40 13.58
CA ALA A 93 3.83 -13.41 14.48
C ALA A 93 4.81 -14.28 13.69
N ALA A 94 6.00 -14.50 14.26
CA ALA A 94 7.02 -15.43 13.76
C ALA A 94 7.34 -15.30 12.25
N LYS A 95 6.88 -16.25 11.43
CA LYS A 95 7.19 -16.33 9.98
C LYS A 95 5.93 -16.07 9.16
N ALA A 96 6.05 -15.27 8.11
CA ALA A 96 4.99 -15.16 7.12
C ALA A 96 4.69 -16.53 6.50
N ILE A 97 3.42 -16.86 6.34
CA ILE A 97 2.99 -18.08 5.67
C ILE A 97 3.19 -17.99 4.17
N GLU A 98 3.17 -16.77 3.64
CA GLU A 98 3.37 -16.51 2.23
C GLU A 98 3.99 -15.12 2.00
N GLN A 99 4.76 -14.99 0.92
CA GLN A 99 5.31 -13.73 0.43
C GLN A 99 5.21 -13.71 -1.09
N PHE A 100 4.94 -12.55 -1.66
CA PHE A 100 4.87 -12.37 -3.10
C PHE A 100 5.43 -11.02 -3.55
N THR A 101 5.78 -10.95 -4.83
CA THR A 101 6.22 -9.72 -5.50
C THR A 101 5.54 -9.61 -6.84
N LEU A 102 4.92 -8.47 -7.11
CA LEU A 102 4.32 -8.11 -8.38
C LEU A 102 5.13 -6.99 -9.03
N VAL A 103 5.50 -7.18 -10.28
CA VAL A 103 6.28 -6.25 -11.10
C VAL A 103 5.59 -6.04 -12.44
N ASP A 104 6.14 -5.16 -13.27
CA ASP A 104 5.72 -4.96 -14.66
C ASP A 104 4.20 -4.66 -14.84
N GLY A 105 3.66 -3.92 -13.88
CA GLY A 105 2.25 -3.54 -13.93
C GLY A 105 1.26 -4.60 -13.46
N ALA A 106 1.73 -5.78 -12.99
CA ALA A 106 0.85 -6.77 -12.37
C ALA A 106 0.13 -6.19 -11.14
N ARG A 107 -1.17 -6.45 -11.04
CA ARG A 107 -2.04 -5.90 -9.98
C ARG A 107 -2.89 -6.97 -9.29
N SER A 108 -2.67 -8.23 -9.61
CA SER A 108 -3.40 -9.34 -9.01
C SER A 108 -2.46 -10.43 -8.54
N TYR A 109 -2.81 -11.05 -7.43
CA TYR A 109 -2.12 -12.19 -6.87
C TYR A 109 -3.13 -13.26 -6.45
N MET A 110 -2.80 -14.55 -6.61
CA MET A 110 -3.63 -15.66 -6.17
C MET A 110 -2.86 -16.56 -5.21
N THR A 111 -3.56 -17.01 -4.15
CA THR A 111 -3.00 -17.90 -3.15
C THR A 111 -3.95 -19.04 -2.81
N THR A 112 -3.39 -20.19 -2.45
CA THR A 112 -4.10 -21.35 -1.89
C THR A 112 -3.88 -21.51 -0.40
N GLU A 113 -3.05 -20.67 0.21
CA GLU A 113 -2.65 -20.77 1.61
C GLU A 113 -3.74 -20.31 2.59
N LEU A 114 -4.66 -19.44 2.14
CA LEU A 114 -5.74 -18.96 2.99
C LEU A 114 -6.87 -19.97 3.03
N LYS A 115 -7.23 -20.41 4.24
CA LYS A 115 -8.25 -21.42 4.48
C LYS A 115 -9.54 -20.81 5.05
N PRO A 116 -10.70 -21.34 4.76
CA PRO A 116 -11.96 -20.93 5.38
C PRO A 116 -11.87 -20.98 6.92
N GLY A 117 -12.45 -19.97 7.58
CA GLY A 117 -12.42 -19.81 9.03
C GLY A 117 -11.11 -19.23 9.58
N GLY A 118 -10.10 -19.02 8.73
CA GLY A 118 -8.83 -18.42 9.12
C GLY A 118 -8.85 -16.90 9.12
N ARG A 119 -8.12 -16.30 10.08
CA ARG A 119 -7.77 -14.89 10.09
C ARG A 119 -6.36 -14.69 9.61
N TYR A 120 -6.13 -13.62 8.86
CA TYR A 120 -4.87 -13.34 8.24
C TYR A 120 -4.56 -11.85 8.30
N TYR A 121 -3.34 -11.55 8.75
CA TYR A 121 -2.76 -10.23 8.70
C TYR A 121 -1.86 -10.12 7.47
N MET A 122 -2.01 -9.06 6.69
CA MET A 122 -1.22 -8.86 5.48
C MET A 122 -0.63 -7.46 5.48
N ILE A 123 0.64 -7.36 5.16
CA ILE A 123 1.31 -6.09 4.85
C ILE A 123 1.60 -6.06 3.35
N VAL A 124 1.25 -4.94 2.75
CA VAL A 124 1.56 -4.63 1.36
C VAL A 124 2.45 -3.39 1.32
N LEU A 125 3.64 -3.55 0.77
CA LEU A 125 4.61 -2.50 0.51
C LEU A 125 4.62 -2.20 -0.98
N ILE A 126 4.41 -0.95 -1.35
CA ILE A 126 4.51 -0.48 -2.72
C ILE A 126 5.73 0.41 -2.91
N TYR A 127 6.42 0.22 -4.03
CA TYR A 127 7.45 1.13 -4.51
C TYR A 127 6.90 1.94 -5.67
N TRP A 128 7.10 3.25 -5.63
CA TRP A 128 6.57 4.18 -6.61
C TRP A 128 7.62 5.21 -7.03
N SER A 129 7.44 5.74 -8.24
CA SER A 129 8.26 6.84 -8.74
C SER A 129 7.42 7.78 -9.59
N ARG A 130 7.68 9.07 -9.44
CA ARG A 130 7.17 10.17 -10.22
C ARG A 130 8.34 10.94 -10.82
N LEU A 131 8.07 11.89 -11.72
CA LEU A 131 9.10 12.63 -12.42
C LEU A 131 10.18 13.25 -11.51
N LEU A 132 9.77 13.76 -10.35
CA LEU A 132 10.66 14.45 -9.39
C LEU A 132 10.68 13.82 -8.01
N ASP A 133 10.10 12.62 -7.87
CA ASP A 133 9.87 12.02 -6.57
C ASP A 133 9.76 10.50 -6.64
N ARG A 134 10.24 9.81 -5.61
CA ARG A 134 10.16 8.37 -5.47
C ARG A 134 10.11 7.97 -4.00
N GLY A 135 9.54 6.81 -3.74
CA GLY A 135 9.49 6.33 -2.36
C GLY A 135 8.79 4.99 -2.26
N ASP A 136 8.45 4.67 -1.04
CA ASP A 136 7.63 3.52 -0.70
C ASP A 136 6.48 3.93 0.23
N SER A 137 5.47 3.07 0.30
CA SER A 137 4.37 3.18 1.26
C SER A 137 3.93 1.78 1.65
N SER A 138 3.60 1.58 2.92
CA SER A 138 3.08 0.31 3.41
C SER A 138 1.69 0.45 4.00
N CYS A 139 0.84 -0.54 3.71
CA CYS A 139 -0.51 -0.65 4.24
C CYS A 139 -0.71 -2.03 4.85
N ALA A 140 -1.40 -2.07 5.98
CA ALA A 140 -1.81 -3.31 6.63
C ALA A 140 -3.28 -3.60 6.36
N PHE A 141 -3.61 -4.88 6.25
CA PHE A 141 -4.96 -5.41 6.05
C PHE A 141 -5.19 -6.56 7.02
N LEU A 142 -6.38 -6.63 7.59
CA LEU A 142 -6.79 -7.75 8.43
C LEU A 142 -8.05 -8.38 7.85
N ILE A 143 -7.97 -9.64 7.48
CA ILE A 143 -9.03 -10.38 6.80
C ILE A 143 -9.38 -11.68 7.52
N GLU A 144 -10.64 -12.06 7.47
CA GLU A 144 -11.13 -13.38 7.84
C GLU A 144 -11.80 -14.02 6.62
N ILE A 145 -11.38 -15.21 6.26
CA ILE A 145 -12.03 -15.98 5.20
C ILE A 145 -13.21 -16.70 5.81
N ALA A 146 -14.42 -16.28 5.47
CA ALA A 146 -15.63 -16.93 5.98
C ALA A 146 -15.73 -18.37 5.51
N SER A 147 -16.18 -19.24 6.39
CA SER A 147 -16.63 -20.58 6.02
C SER A 147 -17.87 -20.46 5.13
N GLN A 148 -17.91 -21.24 4.08
CA GLN A 148 -19.10 -21.36 3.21
C GLN A 148 -20.19 -22.15 3.91
#